data_48ce0a4ba8a53aa2da1df7b5beba50cc
#
_entry.id   48ce0a4ba8a53aa2da1df7b5beba50cc
#
_cell.length_a   1.000
_cell.length_b   1.000
_cell.length_c   1.000
_cell.angle_alpha   90.00
_cell.angle_beta   90.00
_cell.angle_gamma   90.00
#
_symmetry.space_group_name_H-M   'P 1'
#
loop_
_entity.id
_entity.type
_entity.pdbx_description
1 polymer ?
#
loop_
_entity_poly.entity_id
_entity_poly.type
_entity_poly.pdbx_seq_one_letter_code
_entity_poly.pdbx_strand_id
1 'polypeptide(L)'
;SRRDDALTRWRESLELEPNQADLREWVARVEREAESERNFARSASSVFVVHYDQRDRPDLARAALDMLQEALRDVSAELGLFPGRNVEVVVLPDRTFREMNEVPAWVGGLFDGRIKFPAGNLDGDQESLRRMTRHELTHALLHQTVRGSPAWLEEGLAQIMEGAEPEAADERVRAAARDGRLVPMERRLVRGKVLAAPPTALSALQSEAAWQA
;
A
#
# COMPACT_ATOMS: atom_id res chain seq x y z
N SER A 1 -12.27 14.83 -11.37
CA SER A 1 -12.08 13.44 -10.89
C SER A 1 -12.60 13.31 -9.46
N ARG A 2 -12.74 12.06 -8.94
CA ARG A 2 -13.14 11.86 -7.53
C ARG A 2 -12.18 12.57 -6.55
N ARG A 3 -10.90 12.67 -6.91
CA ARG A 3 -9.89 13.39 -6.12
C ARG A 3 -10.16 14.89 -6.09
N ASP A 4 -10.50 15.48 -7.22
CA ASP A 4 -10.81 16.91 -7.30
C ASP A 4 -12.08 17.24 -6.52
N ASP A 5 -13.09 16.38 -6.62
CA ASP A 5 -14.34 16.53 -5.86
C ASP A 5 -14.09 16.44 -4.35
N ALA A 6 -13.21 15.51 -3.92
CA ALA A 6 -12.82 15.38 -2.52
C ALA A 6 -12.04 16.61 -2.04
N LEU A 7 -11.05 17.07 -2.81
CA LEU A 7 -10.29 18.29 -2.47
C LEU A 7 -11.21 19.51 -2.33
N THR A 8 -12.19 19.67 -3.21
CA THR A 8 -13.16 20.76 -3.12
C THR A 8 -13.92 20.71 -1.79
N ARG A 9 -14.47 19.54 -1.44
CA ARG A 9 -15.22 19.37 -0.18
C ARG A 9 -14.35 19.53 1.07
N TRP A 10 -13.11 19.09 1.04
CA TRP A 10 -12.17 19.27 2.16
C TRP A 10 -11.78 20.73 2.35
N ARG A 11 -11.60 21.48 1.28
CA ARG A 11 -11.36 22.93 1.34
C ARG A 11 -12.57 23.66 1.91
N GLU A 12 -13.78 23.33 1.46
CA GLU A 12 -15.02 23.85 2.02
C GLU A 12 -15.13 23.56 3.53
N SER A 13 -14.76 22.34 3.96
CA SER A 13 -14.74 21.99 5.39
C SER A 13 -13.73 22.82 6.16
N LEU A 14 -12.55 23.10 5.61
CA LEU A 14 -11.52 23.92 6.24
C LEU A 14 -11.91 25.41 6.28
N GLU A 15 -12.73 25.89 5.35
CA GLU A 15 -13.29 27.26 5.39
C GLU A 15 -14.31 27.39 6.54
N LEU A 16 -15.12 26.35 6.80
CA LEU A 16 -16.08 26.34 7.89
C LEU A 16 -15.43 26.15 9.27
N GLU A 17 -14.44 25.25 9.34
CA GLU A 17 -13.70 24.94 10.56
C GLU A 17 -12.18 24.96 10.30
N PRO A 18 -11.53 26.14 10.42
CA PRO A 18 -10.11 26.29 10.08
C PRO A 18 -9.14 25.52 10.98
N ASN A 19 -9.52 25.11 12.16
CA ASN A 19 -8.64 24.51 13.17
C ASN A 19 -8.49 22.99 13.06
N GLN A 20 -8.81 22.38 11.90
CA GLN A 20 -8.60 20.96 11.60
C GLN A 20 -7.17 20.73 11.07
N ALA A 21 -6.20 20.58 11.97
CA ALA A 21 -4.79 20.43 11.61
C ALA A 21 -4.54 19.21 10.72
N ASP A 22 -5.11 18.05 11.10
CA ASP A 22 -4.96 16.80 10.37
C ASP A 22 -5.55 16.89 8.94
N LEU A 23 -6.70 17.55 8.80
CA LEU A 23 -7.33 17.75 7.49
C LEU A 23 -6.50 18.69 6.60
N ARG A 24 -5.91 19.74 7.17
CA ARG A 24 -5.00 20.62 6.42
C ARG A 24 -3.77 19.89 5.91
N GLU A 25 -3.15 19.08 6.76
CA GLU A 25 -2.00 18.27 6.37
C GLU A 25 -2.37 17.29 5.27
N TRP A 26 -3.52 16.62 5.40
CA TRP A 26 -4.04 15.72 4.40
C TRP A 26 -4.32 16.41 3.06
N VAL A 27 -4.98 17.56 3.06
CA VAL A 27 -5.24 18.35 1.84
C VAL A 27 -3.93 18.74 1.16
N ALA A 28 -2.98 19.30 1.93
CA ALA A 28 -1.68 19.69 1.40
C ALA A 28 -0.90 18.50 0.79
N ARG A 29 -1.01 17.31 1.38
CA ARG A 29 -0.42 16.09 0.84
C ARG A 29 -1.05 15.71 -0.49
N VAL A 30 -2.38 15.66 -0.57
CA VAL A 30 -3.10 15.29 -1.80
C VAL A 30 -2.87 16.31 -2.92
N GLU A 31 -2.72 17.59 -2.58
CA GLU A 31 -2.37 18.65 -3.54
C GLU A 31 -0.95 18.47 -4.10
N ARG A 32 0.03 18.16 -3.25
CA ARG A 32 1.41 17.84 -3.70
C ARG A 32 1.43 16.62 -4.61
N GLU A 33 0.66 15.60 -4.30
CA GLU A 33 0.50 14.42 -5.17
C GLU A 33 -0.09 14.80 -6.53
N ALA A 34 -1.17 15.58 -6.54
CA ALA A 34 -1.81 16.03 -7.76
C ALA A 34 -0.85 16.86 -8.64
N GLU A 35 -0.05 17.73 -8.03
CA GLU A 35 0.95 18.52 -8.72
C GLU A 35 2.04 17.65 -9.35
N SER A 36 2.57 16.68 -8.59
CA SER A 36 3.62 15.78 -9.10
C SER A 36 3.15 14.91 -10.27
N GLU A 37 1.87 14.58 -10.30
CA GLU A 37 1.24 13.75 -11.34
C GLU A 37 0.69 14.55 -12.53
N ARG A 38 0.81 15.87 -12.54
CA ARG A 38 0.20 16.74 -13.55
C ARG A 38 0.55 16.36 -14.99
N ASN A 39 1.77 15.86 -15.19
CA ASN A 39 2.29 15.46 -16.50
C ASN A 39 2.37 13.95 -16.69
N PHE A 40 1.70 13.18 -15.83
CA PHE A 40 1.73 11.73 -15.95
C PHE A 40 0.88 11.26 -17.13
N ALA A 41 1.44 10.32 -17.87
CA ALA A 41 0.71 9.54 -18.85
C ALA A 41 -0.09 8.44 -18.12
N ARG A 42 -1.05 7.87 -18.85
CA ARG A 42 -1.93 6.82 -18.36
C ARG A 42 -1.87 5.62 -19.29
N SER A 43 -1.62 4.44 -18.73
CA SER A 43 -1.79 3.16 -19.40
C SER A 43 -2.85 2.35 -18.65
N ALA A 44 -3.76 1.68 -19.38
CA ALA A 44 -4.88 1.00 -18.76
C ALA A 44 -5.07 -0.41 -19.33
N SER A 45 -5.48 -1.32 -18.46
CA SER A 45 -6.08 -2.62 -18.82
C SER A 45 -7.56 -2.62 -18.40
N SER A 46 -8.20 -3.78 -18.47
CA SER A 46 -9.58 -3.95 -18.00
C SER A 46 -9.75 -3.73 -16.49
N VAL A 47 -8.67 -3.91 -15.72
CA VAL A 47 -8.67 -3.89 -14.23
C VAL A 47 -7.81 -2.79 -13.67
N PHE A 48 -6.66 -2.53 -14.28
CA PHE A 48 -5.65 -1.61 -13.75
C PHE A 48 -5.56 -0.33 -14.57
N VAL A 49 -5.31 0.78 -13.88
CA VAL A 49 -4.98 2.07 -14.47
C VAL A 49 -3.64 2.51 -13.88
N VAL A 50 -2.60 2.53 -14.69
CA VAL A 50 -1.25 2.91 -14.30
C VAL A 50 -0.95 4.33 -14.74
N HIS A 51 -0.62 5.19 -13.78
CA HIS A 51 -0.13 6.55 -13.99
C HIS A 51 1.39 6.56 -13.84
N TYR A 52 2.10 7.18 -14.77
CA TYR A 52 3.55 7.20 -14.79
C TYR A 52 4.10 8.46 -15.45
N ASP A 53 5.31 8.89 -15.08
CA ASP A 53 5.96 10.00 -15.75
C ASP A 53 6.40 9.60 -17.16
N GLN A 54 5.78 10.23 -18.16
CA GLN A 54 6.00 9.90 -19.57
C GLN A 54 7.44 10.17 -20.05
N ARG A 55 8.16 11.04 -19.32
CA ARG A 55 9.55 11.39 -19.66
C ARG A 55 10.54 10.27 -19.32
N ASP A 56 10.17 9.41 -18.39
CA ASP A 56 11.10 8.42 -17.88
C ASP A 56 11.11 7.13 -18.72
N ARG A 57 10.00 6.43 -18.83
CA ARG A 57 10.05 5.14 -19.56
C ARG A 57 8.63 4.54 -19.74
N PRO A 58 8.07 4.55 -20.96
CA PRO A 58 6.76 3.93 -21.22
C PRO A 58 6.76 2.40 -21.05
N ASP A 59 7.92 1.76 -21.12
CA ASP A 59 8.11 0.32 -20.85
C ASP A 59 7.80 -0.03 -19.38
N LEU A 60 8.06 0.88 -18.42
CA LEU A 60 7.75 0.65 -17.00
C LEU A 60 6.25 0.47 -16.76
N ALA A 61 5.40 1.22 -17.47
CA ALA A 61 3.95 1.05 -17.35
C ALA A 61 3.49 -0.33 -17.81
N ARG A 62 4.11 -0.86 -18.87
CA ARG A 62 3.82 -2.21 -19.36
C ARG A 62 4.30 -3.27 -18.38
N ALA A 63 5.53 -3.14 -17.90
CA ALA A 63 6.08 -4.05 -16.88
C ALA A 63 5.21 -4.07 -15.61
N ALA A 64 4.77 -2.91 -15.15
CA ALA A 64 3.84 -2.81 -14.02
C ALA A 64 2.50 -3.49 -14.28
N LEU A 65 1.91 -3.31 -15.47
CA LEU A 65 0.65 -3.97 -15.83
C LEU A 65 0.78 -5.50 -15.89
N ASP A 66 1.85 -6.01 -16.49
CA ASP A 66 2.09 -7.46 -16.62
C ASP A 66 2.24 -8.10 -15.24
N MET A 67 2.99 -7.47 -14.36
CA MET A 67 3.21 -7.91 -12.98
C MET A 67 1.94 -7.84 -12.14
N LEU A 68 1.17 -6.77 -12.26
CA LEU A 68 -0.11 -6.62 -11.56
C LEU A 68 -1.14 -7.66 -12.02
N GLN A 69 -1.13 -8.03 -13.29
CA GLN A 69 -2.01 -9.09 -13.81
C GLN A 69 -1.61 -10.47 -13.29
N GLU A 70 -0.30 -10.74 -13.16
CA GLU A 70 0.21 -11.96 -12.53
C GLU A 70 -0.22 -12.02 -11.05
N ALA A 71 0.04 -10.96 -10.29
CA ALA A 71 -0.37 -10.87 -8.91
C ALA A 71 -1.89 -11.01 -8.71
N LEU A 72 -2.69 -10.45 -9.61
CA LEU A 72 -4.15 -10.58 -9.54
C LEU A 72 -4.59 -12.03 -9.70
N ARG A 73 -3.98 -12.79 -10.61
CA ARG A 73 -4.30 -14.22 -10.76
C ARG A 73 -4.00 -14.98 -9.47
N ASP A 74 -2.83 -14.73 -8.87
CA ASP A 74 -2.39 -15.41 -7.64
C ASP A 74 -3.31 -15.07 -6.46
N VAL A 75 -3.53 -13.77 -6.19
CA VAL A 75 -4.37 -13.31 -5.08
C VAL A 75 -5.82 -13.75 -5.26
N SER A 76 -6.36 -13.67 -6.49
CA SER A 76 -7.74 -14.10 -6.74
C SER A 76 -7.92 -15.61 -6.61
N ALA A 77 -6.94 -16.40 -7.01
CA ALA A 77 -6.98 -17.85 -6.89
C ALA A 77 -6.96 -18.29 -5.41
N GLU A 78 -6.17 -17.61 -4.57
CA GLU A 78 -5.95 -17.97 -3.18
C GLU A 78 -7.05 -17.44 -2.25
N LEU A 79 -7.44 -16.17 -2.44
CA LEU A 79 -8.38 -15.49 -1.54
C LEU A 79 -9.80 -15.38 -2.09
N GLY A 80 -10.03 -15.73 -3.35
CA GLY A 80 -11.35 -15.55 -3.99
C GLY A 80 -11.76 -14.08 -4.16
N LEU A 81 -10.81 -13.15 -4.07
CA LEU A 81 -11.06 -11.72 -4.16
C LEU A 81 -10.91 -11.24 -5.61
N PHE A 82 -11.88 -10.48 -6.08
CA PHE A 82 -11.88 -9.88 -7.41
C PHE A 82 -12.15 -8.38 -7.33
N PRO A 83 -11.50 -7.57 -8.18
CA PRO A 83 -11.72 -6.14 -8.15
C PRO A 83 -13.12 -5.77 -8.62
N GLY A 84 -13.86 -5.05 -7.79
CA GLY A 84 -15.18 -4.50 -8.13
C GLY A 84 -15.11 -3.20 -8.95
N ARG A 85 -13.92 -2.60 -9.03
CA ARG A 85 -13.61 -1.39 -9.80
C ARG A 85 -12.14 -1.38 -10.18
N ASN A 86 -11.75 -0.51 -11.11
CA ASN A 86 -10.34 -0.37 -11.48
C ASN A 86 -9.46 -0.05 -10.27
N VAL A 87 -8.32 -0.72 -10.22
CA VAL A 87 -7.26 -0.47 -9.26
C VAL A 87 -6.33 0.61 -9.85
N GLU A 88 -6.25 1.73 -9.18
CA GLU A 88 -5.37 2.83 -9.56
C GLU A 88 -3.95 2.55 -9.06
N VAL A 89 -2.98 2.72 -9.93
CA VAL A 89 -1.57 2.46 -9.66
C VAL A 89 -0.76 3.68 -10.10
N VAL A 90 0.24 4.07 -9.31
CA VAL A 90 1.11 5.21 -9.61
C VAL A 90 2.56 4.76 -9.55
N VAL A 91 3.28 4.93 -10.63
CA VAL A 91 4.74 4.74 -10.69
C VAL A 91 5.40 6.10 -10.52
N LEU A 92 6.09 6.29 -9.42
CA LEU A 92 6.72 7.54 -9.04
C LEU A 92 8.24 7.45 -9.20
N PRO A 93 8.93 8.55 -9.59
CA PRO A 93 10.38 8.61 -9.40
C PRO A 93 10.76 8.30 -7.95
N ASP A 94 11.83 7.58 -7.73
CA ASP A 94 12.22 7.05 -6.41
C ASP A 94 12.29 8.13 -5.32
N ARG A 95 12.87 9.26 -5.67
CA ARG A 95 12.95 10.40 -4.76
C ARG A 95 11.57 10.93 -4.39
N THR A 96 10.72 11.13 -5.39
CA THR A 96 9.34 11.61 -5.20
C THR A 96 8.52 10.65 -4.35
N PHE A 97 8.67 9.33 -4.61
CA PHE A 97 8.00 8.30 -3.81
C PHE A 97 8.35 8.42 -2.33
N ARG A 98 9.63 8.57 -1.99
CA ARG A 98 10.10 8.66 -0.60
C ARG A 98 9.67 9.95 0.09
N GLU A 99 9.87 11.08 -0.58
CA GLU A 99 9.55 12.41 -0.02
C GLU A 99 8.04 12.59 0.20
N MET A 100 7.22 12.10 -0.73
CA MET A 100 5.77 12.28 -0.65
C MET A 100 5.10 11.35 0.35
N ASN A 101 5.63 10.15 0.54
CA ASN A 101 5.02 9.16 1.42
C ASN A 101 5.70 9.10 2.79
N GLU A 102 6.78 9.88 3.00
CA GLU A 102 7.56 9.91 4.26
C GLU A 102 7.98 8.50 4.70
N VAL A 103 8.33 7.65 3.73
CA VAL A 103 8.67 6.25 3.97
C VAL A 103 10.18 6.02 3.95
N PRO A 104 10.68 5.07 4.76
CA PRO A 104 12.08 4.67 4.73
C PRO A 104 12.52 4.13 3.36
N ALA A 105 13.84 4.12 3.14
CA ALA A 105 14.43 3.71 1.86
C ALA A 105 14.13 2.25 1.44
N TRP A 106 13.82 1.40 2.39
CA TRP A 106 13.52 -0.01 2.17
C TRP A 106 12.08 -0.30 1.76
N VAL A 107 11.17 0.69 1.88
CA VAL A 107 9.78 0.54 1.45
C VAL A 107 9.73 0.49 -0.07
N GLY A 108 9.31 -0.65 -0.59
CA GLY A 108 9.29 -0.92 -2.03
C GLY A 108 7.97 -0.61 -2.72
N GLY A 109 6.89 -0.43 -1.96
CA GLY A 109 5.56 -0.08 -2.45
C GLY A 109 4.68 0.32 -1.29
N LEU A 110 3.51 0.83 -1.56
CA LEU A 110 2.49 1.09 -0.55
C LEU A 110 1.10 1.19 -1.18
N PHE A 111 0.07 0.92 -0.36
CA PHE A 111 -1.33 1.16 -0.69
C PHE A 111 -1.93 2.20 0.28
N ASP A 112 -2.44 3.29 -0.26
CA ASP A 112 -3.17 4.34 0.48
C ASP A 112 -4.52 4.71 -0.19
N GLY A 113 -5.10 3.72 -0.89
CA GLY A 113 -6.24 3.88 -1.78
C GLY A 113 -5.83 3.78 -3.25
N ARG A 114 -4.54 3.93 -3.55
CA ARG A 114 -3.88 3.61 -4.81
C ARG A 114 -2.61 2.83 -4.51
N ILE A 115 -2.24 1.89 -5.38
CA ILE A 115 -0.95 1.22 -5.25
C ILE A 115 0.13 2.17 -5.78
N LYS A 116 1.20 2.38 -5.04
CA LYS A 116 2.31 3.25 -5.43
C LYS A 116 3.62 2.46 -5.45
N PHE A 117 4.36 2.59 -6.54
CA PHE A 117 5.69 1.98 -6.70
C PHE A 117 6.74 3.03 -7.01
N PRO A 118 7.95 2.94 -6.44
CA PRO A 118 9.11 3.65 -6.95
C PRO A 118 9.54 3.03 -8.28
N ALA A 119 9.88 3.87 -9.27
CA ALA A 119 10.22 3.44 -10.62
C ALA A 119 11.43 2.49 -10.65
N GLY A 120 12.43 2.73 -9.80
CA GLY A 120 13.62 1.87 -9.70
C GLY A 120 13.34 0.44 -9.31
N ASN A 121 12.26 0.16 -8.60
CA ASN A 121 11.89 -1.20 -8.23
C ASN A 121 11.44 -2.04 -9.43
N LEU A 122 10.89 -1.42 -10.47
CA LEU A 122 10.46 -2.12 -11.68
C LEU A 122 11.64 -2.69 -12.49
N ASP A 123 12.83 -2.12 -12.31
CA ASP A 123 14.08 -2.61 -12.89
C ASP A 123 14.91 -3.48 -11.93
N GLY A 124 14.47 -3.61 -10.68
CA GLY A 124 15.19 -4.30 -9.62
C GLY A 124 14.98 -5.81 -9.56
N ASP A 125 15.09 -6.35 -8.35
CA ASP A 125 14.84 -7.77 -8.08
C ASP A 125 13.38 -8.13 -8.34
N GLN A 126 13.17 -8.89 -9.40
CA GLN A 126 11.84 -9.27 -9.89
C GLN A 126 11.06 -10.12 -8.87
N GLU A 127 11.75 -10.95 -8.07
CA GLU A 127 11.07 -11.78 -7.08
C GLU A 127 10.56 -10.92 -5.92
N SER A 128 11.40 -10.06 -5.37
CA SER A 128 10.98 -9.08 -4.34
C SER A 128 9.84 -8.20 -4.84
N LEU A 129 9.91 -7.77 -6.09
CA LEU A 129 8.87 -6.96 -6.70
C LEU A 129 7.54 -7.71 -6.84
N ARG A 130 7.55 -8.99 -7.27
CA ARG A 130 6.34 -9.83 -7.32
C ARG A 130 5.72 -10.03 -5.95
N ARG A 131 6.53 -10.33 -4.95
CA ARG A 131 6.10 -10.51 -3.57
C ARG A 131 5.40 -9.26 -3.05
N MET A 132 6.07 -8.12 -3.16
CA MET A 132 5.53 -6.82 -2.77
C MET A 132 4.25 -6.47 -3.55
N THR A 133 4.19 -6.75 -4.85
CA THR A 133 3.00 -6.46 -5.66
C THR A 133 1.79 -7.28 -5.19
N ARG A 134 1.98 -8.55 -4.83
CA ARG A 134 0.93 -9.37 -4.22
C ARG A 134 0.46 -8.78 -2.89
N HIS A 135 1.39 -8.29 -2.07
CA HIS A 135 1.10 -7.62 -0.81
C HIS A 135 0.18 -6.41 -1.01
N GLU A 136 0.63 -5.44 -1.80
CA GLU A 136 -0.11 -4.19 -2.02
C GLU A 136 -1.44 -4.41 -2.76
N LEU A 137 -1.47 -5.37 -3.69
CA LEU A 137 -2.71 -5.73 -4.37
C LEU A 137 -3.71 -6.39 -3.43
N THR A 138 -3.26 -7.16 -2.46
CA THR A 138 -4.14 -7.75 -1.43
C THR A 138 -4.84 -6.65 -0.64
N HIS A 139 -4.12 -5.63 -0.19
CA HIS A 139 -4.72 -4.46 0.44
C HIS A 139 -5.74 -3.76 -0.47
N ALA A 140 -5.39 -3.56 -1.75
CA ALA A 140 -6.29 -2.91 -2.71
C ALA A 140 -7.59 -3.68 -2.93
N LEU A 141 -7.55 -5.01 -2.99
CA LEU A 141 -8.72 -5.86 -3.16
C LEU A 141 -9.55 -5.93 -1.88
N LEU A 142 -8.93 -6.09 -0.72
CA LEU A 142 -9.62 -6.07 0.58
C LEU A 142 -10.35 -4.74 0.79
N HIS A 143 -9.70 -3.63 0.51
CA HIS A 143 -10.31 -2.30 0.61
C HIS A 143 -11.53 -2.12 -0.29
N GLN A 144 -11.60 -2.83 -1.42
CA GLN A 144 -12.77 -2.78 -2.32
C GLN A 144 -13.91 -3.71 -1.90
N THR A 145 -13.60 -4.84 -1.28
CA THR A 145 -14.55 -5.94 -1.06
C THR A 145 -15.00 -6.06 0.38
N VAL A 146 -14.13 -5.74 1.33
CA VAL A 146 -14.40 -5.91 2.77
C VAL A 146 -14.39 -4.54 3.45
N ARG A 147 -15.51 -4.19 4.10
CA ARG A 147 -15.59 -2.94 4.85
C ARG A 147 -15.27 -3.18 6.32
N GLY A 148 -14.34 -2.38 6.84
CA GLY A 148 -14.05 -2.37 8.27
C GLY A 148 -13.31 -3.61 8.76
N SER A 149 -12.54 -4.26 7.91
CA SER A 149 -11.62 -5.30 8.36
C SER A 149 -10.58 -4.71 9.31
N PRO A 150 -10.20 -5.44 10.35
CA PRO A 150 -9.13 -5.00 11.24
C PRO A 150 -7.78 -4.96 10.50
N ALA A 151 -6.95 -3.94 10.78
CA ALA A 151 -5.65 -3.79 10.13
C ALA A 151 -4.75 -5.02 10.26
N TRP A 152 -4.77 -5.71 11.41
CA TRP A 152 -4.00 -6.94 11.61
C TRP A 152 -4.40 -8.08 10.66
N LEU A 153 -5.69 -8.16 10.29
CA LEU A 153 -6.18 -9.18 9.35
C LEU A 153 -5.78 -8.84 7.92
N GLU A 154 -5.93 -7.57 7.53
CA GLU A 154 -5.50 -7.11 6.22
C GLU A 154 -4.00 -7.32 6.01
N GLU A 155 -3.20 -6.93 7.00
CA GLU A 155 -1.75 -7.12 6.98
C GLU A 155 -1.35 -8.59 6.99
N GLY A 156 -2.01 -9.41 7.81
CA GLY A 156 -1.75 -10.86 7.86
C GLY A 156 -2.02 -11.55 6.52
N LEU A 157 -3.14 -11.22 5.87
CA LEU A 157 -3.46 -11.73 4.54
C LEU A 157 -2.46 -11.24 3.48
N ALA A 158 -2.09 -9.95 3.53
CA ALA A 158 -1.10 -9.39 2.62
C ALA A 158 0.27 -10.07 2.78
N GLN A 159 0.71 -10.35 4.01
CA GLN A 159 1.96 -11.08 4.28
C GLN A 159 1.91 -12.53 3.80
N ILE A 160 0.79 -13.22 3.93
CA ILE A 160 0.61 -14.57 3.38
C ILE A 160 0.77 -14.51 1.85
N MET A 161 0.12 -13.57 1.19
CA MET A 161 0.20 -13.40 -0.25
C MET A 161 1.59 -12.94 -0.72
N GLU A 162 2.33 -12.23 0.10
CA GLU A 162 3.75 -11.91 -0.11
C GLU A 162 4.64 -13.16 -0.09
N GLY A 163 4.18 -14.25 0.50
CA GLY A 163 4.93 -15.49 0.66
C GLY A 163 5.65 -15.59 2.01
N ALA A 164 5.09 -14.97 3.06
CA ALA A 164 5.57 -15.19 4.42
C ALA A 164 5.40 -16.66 4.83
N GLU A 165 6.46 -17.25 5.38
CA GLU A 165 6.41 -18.64 5.86
C GLU A 165 5.71 -18.72 7.23
N PRO A 166 4.57 -19.42 7.35
CA PRO A 166 3.81 -19.52 8.60
C PRO A 166 4.66 -20.06 9.76
N GLU A 167 5.57 -21.01 9.48
CA GLU A 167 6.41 -21.66 10.51
C GLU A 167 7.37 -20.68 11.17
N ALA A 168 7.98 -19.78 10.39
CA ALA A 168 8.85 -18.73 10.93
C ALA A 168 8.05 -17.68 11.73
N ALA A 169 6.80 -17.41 11.36
CA ALA A 169 5.90 -16.57 12.13
C ALA A 169 5.50 -17.23 13.45
N ASP A 170 5.17 -18.52 13.44
CA ASP A 170 4.81 -19.32 14.62
C ASP A 170 5.90 -19.30 15.70
N GLU A 171 7.16 -19.46 15.32
CA GLU A 171 8.26 -19.43 16.28
C GLU A 171 8.43 -18.06 16.94
N ARG A 172 8.27 -16.99 16.17
CA ARG A 172 8.30 -15.62 16.66
C ARG A 172 7.15 -15.32 17.62
N VAL A 173 5.94 -15.74 17.26
CA VAL A 173 4.75 -15.60 18.12
C VAL A 173 4.93 -16.37 19.43
N ARG A 174 5.44 -17.61 19.37
CA ARG A 174 5.74 -18.41 20.58
C ARG A 174 6.82 -17.77 21.45
N ALA A 175 7.85 -17.17 20.84
CA ALA A 175 8.87 -16.43 21.56
C ALA A 175 8.28 -15.19 22.26
N ALA A 176 7.48 -14.40 21.54
CA ALA A 176 6.81 -13.24 22.09
C ALA A 176 5.83 -13.61 23.22
N ALA A 177 5.13 -14.76 23.11
CA ALA A 177 4.28 -15.28 24.17
C ALA A 177 5.08 -15.62 25.42
N ARG A 178 6.21 -16.33 25.27
CA ARG A 178 7.10 -16.68 26.41
C ARG A 178 7.64 -15.45 27.11
N ASP A 179 7.95 -14.40 26.37
CA ASP A 179 8.50 -13.15 26.88
C ASP A 179 7.44 -12.18 27.42
N GLY A 180 6.15 -12.55 27.38
CA GLY A 180 5.05 -11.69 27.82
C GLY A 180 4.84 -10.44 26.94
N ARG A 181 5.33 -10.48 25.70
CA ARG A 181 5.27 -9.35 24.75
C ARG A 181 4.03 -9.37 23.87
N LEU A 182 3.20 -10.44 23.94
CA LEU A 182 1.93 -10.45 23.22
C LEU A 182 0.97 -9.44 23.84
N VAL A 183 0.38 -8.61 22.97
CA VAL A 183 -0.67 -7.66 23.35
C VAL A 183 -2.02 -8.20 22.90
N PRO A 184 -3.06 -8.18 23.75
CA PRO A 184 -4.40 -8.62 23.36
C PRO A 184 -4.93 -7.91 22.12
N MET A 185 -5.53 -8.64 21.20
CA MET A 185 -6.01 -8.10 19.91
C MET A 185 -7.05 -6.99 20.08
N GLU A 186 -7.83 -7.02 21.15
CA GLU A 186 -8.84 -6.00 21.45
C GLU A 186 -8.24 -4.60 21.72
N ARG A 187 -6.98 -4.52 22.15
CA ARG A 187 -6.31 -3.24 22.45
C ARG A 187 -5.74 -2.56 21.20
N ARG A 188 -5.88 -3.16 20.01
CA ARG A 188 -5.17 -2.78 18.80
C ARG A 188 -6.02 -2.11 17.75
N LEU A 189 -7.29 -1.93 18.00
CA LEU A 189 -8.22 -1.26 17.11
C LEU A 189 -8.04 0.26 17.04
N VAL A 190 -6.95 0.82 17.59
CA VAL A 190 -6.75 2.26 17.65
C VAL A 190 -5.58 2.70 16.78
N ARG A 191 -5.97 3.32 15.65
CA ARG A 191 -5.18 4.31 14.89
C ARG A 191 -3.67 4.05 14.79
N GLY A 192 -3.22 3.42 13.73
CA GLY A 192 -1.81 3.37 13.46
C GLY A 192 -1.54 3.39 11.96
N LYS A 193 -0.63 4.23 11.52
CA LYS A 193 0.07 4.01 10.27
C LYS A 193 0.77 2.66 10.40
N VAL A 194 0.24 1.63 9.76
CA VAL A 194 0.99 0.39 9.60
C VAL A 194 2.02 0.67 8.52
N LEU A 195 3.24 0.92 8.94
CA LEU A 195 4.38 0.96 8.03
C LEU A 195 4.71 -0.49 7.67
N ALA A 196 4.68 -0.81 6.39
CA ALA A 196 5.20 -2.08 5.90
C ALA A 196 6.61 -2.30 6.44
N ALA A 197 6.84 -3.42 7.10
CA ALA A 197 8.12 -3.71 7.74
C ALA A 197 9.14 -4.23 6.72
N PRO A 198 10.44 -3.97 6.90
CA PRO A 198 11.47 -4.54 6.05
C PRO A 198 11.51 -6.07 6.20
N PRO A 199 11.89 -6.80 5.13
CA PRO A 199 11.91 -8.27 5.11
C PRO A 199 12.94 -8.92 6.04
N THR A 200 13.72 -8.14 6.79
CA THR A 200 14.74 -8.64 7.73
C THR A 200 14.57 -8.02 9.12
N ALA A 201 14.80 -8.75 10.17
CA ALA A 201 14.89 -8.40 11.61
C ALA A 201 13.83 -7.45 12.21
N LEU A 202 13.45 -6.35 11.54
CA LEU A 202 12.34 -5.48 11.95
C LEU A 202 10.97 -6.08 11.57
N SER A 203 10.88 -6.92 10.54
CA SER A 203 9.66 -7.67 10.23
C SER A 203 9.25 -8.60 11.39
N ALA A 204 10.20 -9.07 12.18
CA ALA A 204 9.90 -9.84 13.38
C ALA A 204 9.22 -8.99 14.47
N LEU A 205 9.74 -7.79 14.73
CA LEU A 205 9.18 -6.89 15.75
C LEU A 205 7.93 -6.15 15.29
N GLN A 206 7.80 -5.90 13.98
CA GLN A 206 6.67 -5.18 13.42
C GLN A 206 5.58 -6.10 12.88
N SER A 207 5.89 -7.33 12.46
CA SER A 207 4.84 -8.36 12.35
C SER A 207 4.33 -8.72 13.76
N GLU A 208 5.17 -8.74 14.77
CA GLU A 208 4.71 -8.77 16.16
C GLU A 208 3.89 -7.52 16.48
N ALA A 209 4.28 -6.32 16.04
CA ALA A 209 3.49 -5.11 16.20
C ALA A 209 2.29 -5.04 15.24
N ALA A 210 2.30 -5.60 14.06
CA ALA A 210 1.16 -5.69 13.14
C ALA A 210 0.23 -6.86 13.49
N TRP A 211 0.76 -7.97 13.92
CA TRP A 211 0.00 -9.00 14.66
C TRP A 211 -0.44 -8.48 16.01
N GLN A 212 0.16 -7.43 16.44
CA GLN A 212 -0.07 -6.74 17.65
C GLN A 212 -0.65 -5.34 17.42
N ALA A 213 -0.94 -4.79 16.29
CA ALA A 213 -1.67 -3.59 15.96
C ALA A 213 -2.91 -3.86 15.16
#